data_237fa95fff19784dd15bc8e5d0678b3c
#
_entry.id   237fa95fff19784dd15bc8e5d0678b3c
#
_cell.length_a   1.000
_cell.length_b   1.000
_cell.length_c   1.000
_cell.angle_alpha   90.00
_cell.angle_beta   90.00
_cell.angle_gamma   90.00
#
_symmetry.space_group_name_H-M   'P 1'
#
loop_
_entity.id
_entity.type
_entity.pdbx_description
1 polymer ?
#
loop_
_entity_poly.entity_id
_entity_poly.type
_entity_poly.pdbx_seq_one_letter_code
_entity_poly.pdbx_strand_id
1 'polypeptide(L)'
;MRINTNIAAMNTYSRLTAANTAKTNSLAKLSSGSRINKAGDDAAGLAISEKMKSQIGGLTQAKRNAQDGISLVQTAEGALNESHSILERMRDLAVQGANDTLTSTDRGSINKELTALHQELTRIAETTEFNTKNLLNTDKNAFTFQIGANEQQTLTVTIGKMDGKTLLKSDADKFII
;
A
#
# COMPACT_ATOMS: atom_id res chain seq x y z
N MET A 1 44.04 6.07 68.45
CA MET A 1 42.65 6.37 68.00
C MET A 1 42.78 7.54 67.04
N ARG A 2 42.35 7.36 65.76
CA ARG A 2 42.24 8.48 64.84
C ARG A 2 40.84 9.09 65.03
N ILE A 3 40.82 10.28 65.64
CA ILE A 3 39.60 10.96 66.08
C ILE A 3 38.85 11.64 64.85
N ASN A 4 39.57 11.95 63.78
CA ASN A 4 39.04 12.75 62.67
C ASN A 4 38.60 11.92 61.43
N THR A 5 38.82 10.61 61.41
CA THR A 5 38.42 9.82 60.20
C THR A 5 38.04 8.42 60.62
N ASN A 6 36.72 8.10 60.48
CA ASN A 6 36.22 6.76 60.72
C ASN A 6 36.26 5.97 59.41
N ILE A 7 37.30 5.20 59.16
CA ILE A 7 37.53 4.41 57.95
C ILE A 7 36.44 3.35 57.77
N ALA A 8 35.93 2.77 58.87
CA ALA A 8 34.86 1.79 58.82
C ALA A 8 33.52 2.40 58.28
N ALA A 9 33.20 3.61 58.77
CA ALA A 9 32.01 4.34 58.31
C ALA A 9 32.14 4.76 56.83
N MET A 10 33.31 5.23 56.39
CA MET A 10 33.58 5.56 55.00
C MET A 10 33.44 4.33 54.07
N ASN A 11 33.97 3.17 54.49
CA ASN A 11 33.86 1.92 53.73
C ASN A 11 32.41 1.46 53.63
N THR A 12 31.65 1.56 54.71
CA THR A 12 30.21 1.20 54.73
C THR A 12 29.42 2.15 53.85
N TYR A 13 29.70 3.45 53.90
CA TYR A 13 29.05 4.45 53.00
C TYR A 13 29.36 4.19 51.54
N SER A 14 30.62 3.89 51.19
CA SER A 14 31.00 3.54 49.81
C SER A 14 30.28 2.30 49.32
N ARG A 15 30.16 1.25 50.14
CA ARG A 15 29.41 0.02 49.79
C ARG A 15 27.91 0.29 49.63
N LEU A 16 27.33 1.12 50.51
CA LEU A 16 25.92 1.51 50.42
C LEU A 16 25.63 2.27 49.12
N THR A 17 26.53 3.23 48.78
CA THR A 17 26.41 4.00 47.52
C THR A 17 26.51 3.08 46.30
N ALA A 18 27.46 2.15 46.27
CA ALA A 18 27.60 1.17 45.19
C ALA A 18 26.35 0.27 45.08
N ALA A 19 25.80 -0.22 46.20
CA ALA A 19 24.58 -1.03 46.20
C ALA A 19 23.36 -0.25 45.70
N ASN A 20 23.21 1.01 46.12
CA ASN A 20 22.14 1.88 45.62
C ASN A 20 22.25 2.16 44.14
N THR A 21 23.43 2.39 43.61
CA THR A 21 23.69 2.57 42.18
C THR A 21 23.34 1.30 41.40
N ALA A 22 23.77 0.13 41.87
CA ALA A 22 23.44 -1.14 41.25
C ALA A 22 21.92 -1.39 41.24
N LYS A 23 21.24 -1.11 42.36
CA LYS A 23 19.78 -1.19 42.47
C LYS A 23 19.06 -0.27 41.46
N THR A 24 19.47 0.99 41.37
CA THR A 24 18.91 1.99 40.45
C THR A 24 19.08 1.56 39.00
N ASN A 25 20.28 1.06 38.63
CA ASN A 25 20.54 0.54 37.28
C ASN A 25 19.70 -0.68 36.98
N SER A 26 19.51 -1.60 37.92
CA SER A 26 18.65 -2.78 37.74
C SER A 26 17.17 -2.39 37.58
N LEU A 27 16.70 -1.44 38.40
CA LEU A 27 15.33 -0.90 38.26
C LEU A 27 15.11 -0.19 36.92
N ALA A 28 16.08 0.57 36.43
CA ALA A 28 16.01 1.22 35.14
C ALA A 28 15.89 0.19 33.98
N LYS A 29 16.68 -0.90 34.04
CA LYS A 29 16.62 -1.99 33.07
C LYS A 29 15.29 -2.75 33.13
N LEU A 30 14.78 -2.97 34.33
CA LEU A 30 13.46 -3.64 34.52
C LEU A 30 12.31 -2.78 34.01
N SER A 31 12.35 -1.47 34.33
CA SER A 31 11.32 -0.52 33.90
C SER A 31 11.29 -0.33 32.39
N SER A 32 12.44 -0.30 31.73
CA SER A 32 12.55 -0.18 30.27
C SER A 32 12.30 -1.50 29.52
N GLY A 33 12.36 -2.64 30.21
CA GLY A 33 12.32 -3.97 29.61
C GLY A 33 13.53 -4.28 28.72
N SER A 34 14.58 -3.45 28.78
CA SER A 34 15.78 -3.57 27.93
C SER A 34 17.04 -3.76 28.77
N ARG A 35 17.86 -4.72 28.43
CA ARG A 35 19.13 -4.99 29.08
C ARG A 35 20.13 -3.87 28.86
N ILE A 36 20.12 -3.26 27.68
CA ILE A 36 21.01 -2.16 27.26
C ILE A 36 20.15 -0.90 27.15
N ASN A 37 20.37 0.05 28.03
CA ASN A 37 19.63 1.31 28.12
C ASN A 37 20.46 2.53 27.76
N LYS A 38 21.75 2.45 28.03
CA LYS A 38 22.70 3.55 27.87
C LYS A 38 23.89 3.08 27.06
N ALA A 39 24.51 3.99 26.32
CA ALA A 39 25.74 3.69 25.58
C ALA A 39 26.88 3.16 26.50
N GLY A 40 26.85 3.56 27.79
CA GLY A 40 27.77 3.07 28.80
C GLY A 40 27.57 1.58 29.20
N ASP A 41 26.40 0.99 28.91
CA ASP A 41 26.19 -0.44 29.17
C ASP A 41 26.82 -1.31 28.06
N ASP A 42 26.60 -0.93 26.79
CA ASP A 42 27.18 -1.57 25.61
C ASP A 42 26.86 -0.69 24.38
N ALA A 43 27.85 0.07 23.92
CA ALA A 43 27.70 1.01 22.81
C ALA A 43 27.43 0.28 21.47
N ALA A 44 28.12 -0.85 21.25
CA ALA A 44 27.95 -1.63 20.02
C ALA A 44 26.57 -2.32 19.96
N GLY A 45 26.17 -2.93 21.07
CA GLY A 45 24.85 -3.58 21.18
C GLY A 45 23.71 -2.58 21.09
N LEU A 46 23.86 -1.37 21.63
CA LEU A 46 22.86 -0.30 21.51
C LEU A 46 22.69 0.12 20.04
N ALA A 47 23.79 0.37 19.33
CA ALA A 47 23.76 0.77 17.92
C ALA A 47 23.07 -0.31 17.04
N ILE A 48 23.37 -1.59 17.27
CA ILE A 48 22.74 -2.71 16.57
C ILE A 48 21.24 -2.78 16.90
N SER A 49 20.89 -2.65 18.18
CA SER A 49 19.49 -2.69 18.62
C SER A 49 18.66 -1.56 17.99
N GLU A 50 19.16 -0.34 17.97
CA GLU A 50 18.47 0.80 17.37
C GLU A 50 18.34 0.64 15.85
N LYS A 51 19.38 0.13 15.18
CA LYS A 51 19.29 -0.20 13.75
C LYS A 51 18.22 -1.28 13.46
N MET A 52 18.16 -2.33 14.29
CA MET A 52 17.13 -3.37 14.17
C MET A 52 15.72 -2.83 14.44
N LYS A 53 15.54 -1.97 15.46
CA LYS A 53 14.25 -1.32 15.74
C LYS A 53 13.81 -0.45 14.57
N SER A 54 14.72 0.31 13.98
CA SER A 54 14.45 1.11 12.79
C SER A 54 14.02 0.24 11.62
N GLN A 55 14.71 -0.88 11.38
CA GLN A 55 14.32 -1.84 10.33
C GLN A 55 12.94 -2.47 10.60
N ILE A 56 12.65 -2.87 11.84
CA ILE A 56 11.34 -3.42 12.21
C ILE A 56 10.24 -2.38 11.98
N GLY A 57 10.47 -1.13 12.38
CA GLY A 57 9.55 -0.02 12.14
C GLY A 57 9.30 0.19 10.64
N GLY A 58 10.37 0.22 9.85
CA GLY A 58 10.30 0.36 8.40
C GLY A 58 9.56 -0.80 7.73
N LEU A 59 9.83 -2.06 8.11
CA LEU A 59 9.14 -3.24 7.59
C LEU A 59 7.67 -3.29 8.02
N THR A 60 7.35 -2.81 9.23
CA THR A 60 5.96 -2.71 9.68
C THR A 60 5.18 -1.70 8.83
N GLN A 61 5.79 -0.56 8.48
CA GLN A 61 5.18 0.40 7.55
C GLN A 61 5.10 -0.17 6.14
N ALA A 62 6.15 -0.84 5.66
CA ALA A 62 6.18 -1.48 4.36
C ALA A 62 5.06 -2.53 4.20
N LYS A 63 4.78 -3.30 5.26
CA LYS A 63 3.64 -4.22 5.30
C LYS A 63 2.31 -3.49 5.10
N ARG A 64 2.09 -2.35 5.77
CA ARG A 64 0.87 -1.54 5.57
C ARG A 64 0.77 -1.01 4.14
N ASN A 65 1.87 -0.48 3.61
CA ASN A 65 1.91 0.00 2.23
C ASN A 65 1.60 -1.12 1.20
N ALA A 66 2.06 -2.34 1.47
CA ALA A 66 1.73 -3.49 0.63
C ALA A 66 0.24 -3.85 0.71
N GLN A 67 -0.37 -3.76 1.89
CA GLN A 67 -1.81 -3.97 2.07
C GLN A 67 -2.63 -2.90 1.32
N ASP A 68 -2.20 -1.64 1.37
CA ASP A 68 -2.83 -0.56 0.61
C ASP A 68 -2.71 -0.81 -0.90
N GLY A 69 -1.54 -1.30 -1.36
CA GLY A 69 -1.34 -1.71 -2.75
C GLY A 69 -2.27 -2.85 -3.18
N ILE A 70 -2.46 -3.86 -2.33
CA ILE A 70 -3.41 -4.95 -2.58
C ILE A 70 -4.83 -4.40 -2.70
N SER A 71 -5.25 -3.51 -1.81
CA SER A 71 -6.59 -2.90 -1.84
C SER A 71 -6.81 -2.07 -3.10
N LEU A 72 -5.80 -1.35 -3.56
CA LEU A 72 -5.85 -0.61 -4.83
C LEU A 72 -6.04 -1.56 -6.03
N VAL A 73 -5.26 -2.66 -6.08
CA VAL A 73 -5.36 -3.65 -7.16
C VAL A 73 -6.73 -4.33 -7.14
N GLN A 74 -7.26 -4.70 -5.98
CA GLN A 74 -8.60 -5.28 -5.84
C GLN A 74 -9.71 -4.33 -6.31
N THR A 75 -9.58 -3.03 -6.05
CA THR A 75 -10.52 -2.02 -6.56
C THR A 75 -10.49 -1.96 -8.09
N ALA A 76 -9.29 -1.95 -8.67
CA ALA A 76 -9.13 -1.97 -10.12
C ALA A 76 -9.66 -3.27 -10.73
N GLU A 77 -9.40 -4.42 -10.11
CA GLU A 77 -9.89 -5.74 -10.55
C GLU A 77 -11.42 -5.79 -10.56
N GLY A 78 -12.07 -5.25 -9.52
CA GLY A 78 -13.54 -5.16 -9.48
C GLY A 78 -14.10 -4.38 -10.67
N ALA A 79 -13.52 -3.22 -10.98
CA ALA A 79 -13.95 -2.41 -12.13
C ALA A 79 -13.64 -3.08 -13.48
N LEU A 80 -12.52 -3.80 -13.58
CA LEU A 80 -12.17 -4.55 -14.79
C LEU A 80 -13.13 -5.74 -15.04
N ASN A 81 -13.62 -6.39 -14.00
CA ASN A 81 -14.62 -7.45 -14.13
C ASN A 81 -15.94 -6.92 -14.70
N GLU A 82 -16.39 -5.74 -14.23
CA GLU A 82 -17.57 -5.08 -14.82
C GLU A 82 -17.33 -4.68 -16.28
N SER A 83 -16.15 -4.13 -16.58
CA SER A 83 -15.76 -3.79 -17.94
C SER A 83 -15.74 -5.01 -18.86
N HIS A 84 -15.28 -6.15 -18.37
CA HIS A 84 -15.30 -7.41 -19.11
C HIS A 84 -16.71 -7.88 -19.42
N SER A 85 -17.62 -7.84 -18.44
CA SER A 85 -19.04 -8.20 -18.64
C SER A 85 -19.72 -7.31 -19.69
N ILE A 86 -19.41 -6.01 -19.68
CA ILE A 86 -19.92 -5.08 -20.69
C ILE A 86 -19.37 -5.42 -22.07
N LEU A 87 -18.08 -5.72 -22.21
CA LEU A 87 -17.46 -6.09 -23.48
C LEU A 87 -18.03 -7.40 -24.04
N GLU A 88 -18.32 -8.39 -23.19
CA GLU A 88 -19.00 -9.62 -23.58
C GLU A 88 -20.41 -9.30 -24.14
N ARG A 89 -21.19 -8.46 -23.44
CA ARG A 89 -22.51 -8.02 -23.92
C ARG A 89 -22.42 -7.26 -25.23
N MET A 90 -21.45 -6.37 -25.39
CA MET A 90 -21.23 -5.66 -26.65
C MET A 90 -20.88 -6.60 -27.80
N ARG A 91 -20.07 -7.64 -27.53
CA ARG A 91 -19.76 -8.67 -28.53
C ARG A 91 -20.98 -9.43 -28.94
N ASP A 92 -21.85 -9.83 -28.01
CA ASP A 92 -23.10 -10.55 -28.34
C ASP A 92 -24.03 -9.70 -29.20
N LEU A 93 -24.18 -8.41 -28.87
CA LEU A 93 -24.97 -7.47 -29.66
C LEU A 93 -24.37 -7.26 -31.06
N ALA A 94 -23.05 -7.20 -31.19
CA ALA A 94 -22.38 -7.06 -32.48
C ALA A 94 -22.61 -8.31 -33.36
N VAL A 95 -22.52 -9.51 -32.77
CA VAL A 95 -22.84 -10.78 -33.49
C VAL A 95 -24.30 -10.82 -33.89
N GLN A 96 -25.20 -10.40 -33.00
CA GLN A 96 -26.63 -10.32 -33.32
C GLN A 96 -26.90 -9.32 -34.47
N GLY A 97 -26.29 -8.13 -34.40
CA GLY A 97 -26.46 -7.06 -35.41
C GLY A 97 -25.90 -7.42 -36.78
N ALA A 98 -24.91 -8.32 -36.84
CA ALA A 98 -24.33 -8.82 -38.09
C ALA A 98 -25.26 -9.77 -38.87
N ASN A 99 -26.41 -10.16 -38.30
CA ASN A 99 -27.36 -11.06 -38.97
C ASN A 99 -28.23 -10.28 -39.97
N ASP A 100 -28.27 -10.73 -41.22
CA ASP A 100 -29.06 -10.11 -42.30
C ASP A 100 -30.60 -10.27 -42.17
N THR A 101 -31.06 -11.04 -41.20
CA THR A 101 -32.49 -11.16 -40.91
C THR A 101 -33.07 -9.94 -40.18
N LEU A 102 -32.23 -9.03 -39.69
CA LEU A 102 -32.62 -7.84 -38.94
C LEU A 102 -32.98 -6.68 -39.88
N THR A 103 -34.02 -5.94 -39.50
CA THR A 103 -34.39 -4.71 -40.20
C THR A 103 -33.45 -3.55 -39.78
N SER A 104 -33.46 -2.48 -40.59
CA SER A 104 -32.70 -1.26 -40.26
C SER A 104 -33.13 -0.65 -38.90
N THR A 105 -34.39 -0.79 -38.53
CA THR A 105 -34.92 -0.33 -37.23
C THR A 105 -34.37 -1.15 -36.08
N ASP A 106 -34.28 -2.48 -36.24
CA ASP A 106 -33.73 -3.38 -35.23
C ASP A 106 -32.24 -3.13 -35.03
N ARG A 107 -31.47 -2.98 -36.11
CA ARG A 107 -30.06 -2.59 -36.07
C ARG A 107 -29.88 -1.22 -35.42
N GLY A 108 -30.78 -0.25 -35.66
CA GLY A 108 -30.79 1.03 -34.99
C GLY A 108 -31.01 0.93 -33.48
N SER A 109 -31.80 -0.02 -33.01
CA SER A 109 -31.99 -0.29 -31.58
C SER A 109 -30.75 -0.93 -30.94
N ILE A 110 -30.12 -1.90 -31.63
CA ILE A 110 -28.86 -2.51 -31.20
C ILE A 110 -27.73 -1.44 -31.10
N ASN A 111 -27.64 -0.55 -32.09
CA ASN A 111 -26.64 0.53 -32.06
C ASN A 111 -26.83 1.49 -30.88
N LYS A 112 -28.06 1.79 -30.47
CA LYS A 112 -28.33 2.60 -29.28
C LYS A 112 -27.86 1.88 -28.02
N GLU A 113 -28.09 0.58 -27.90
CA GLU A 113 -27.61 -0.21 -26.75
C GLU A 113 -26.08 -0.27 -26.74
N LEU A 114 -25.42 -0.52 -27.89
CA LEU A 114 -23.96 -0.49 -28.00
C LEU A 114 -23.37 0.86 -27.58
N THR A 115 -24.00 1.98 -27.99
CA THR A 115 -23.58 3.33 -27.60
C THR A 115 -23.71 3.54 -26.09
N ALA A 116 -24.82 3.08 -25.50
CA ALA A 116 -25.01 3.17 -24.04
C ALA A 116 -23.97 2.35 -23.26
N LEU A 117 -23.68 1.13 -23.73
CA LEU A 117 -22.63 0.28 -23.12
C LEU A 117 -21.23 0.90 -23.26
N HIS A 118 -20.93 1.52 -24.41
CA HIS A 118 -19.67 2.24 -24.60
C HIS A 118 -19.54 3.44 -23.64
N GLN A 119 -20.62 4.20 -23.44
CA GLN A 119 -20.65 5.29 -22.48
C GLN A 119 -20.45 4.78 -21.05
N GLU A 120 -21.08 3.66 -20.70
CA GLU A 120 -20.93 3.03 -19.40
C GLU A 120 -19.49 2.54 -19.16
N LEU A 121 -18.86 1.94 -20.16
CA LEU A 121 -17.45 1.54 -20.09
C LEU A 121 -16.54 2.74 -19.83
N THR A 122 -16.79 3.85 -20.52
CA THR A 122 -16.04 5.09 -20.30
C THR A 122 -16.29 5.65 -18.90
N ARG A 123 -17.55 5.64 -18.43
CA ARG A 123 -17.91 6.07 -17.08
C ARG A 123 -17.20 5.25 -16.00
N ILE A 124 -17.15 3.91 -16.14
CA ILE A 124 -16.41 3.04 -15.20
C ILE A 124 -14.94 3.46 -15.15
N ALA A 125 -14.31 3.68 -16.30
CA ALA A 125 -12.90 4.09 -16.35
C ALA A 125 -12.67 5.46 -15.69
N GLU A 126 -13.60 6.40 -15.82
CA GLU A 126 -13.49 7.75 -15.25
C GLU A 126 -13.79 7.80 -13.76
N THR A 127 -14.74 6.97 -13.30
CA THR A 127 -15.21 7.01 -11.90
C THR A 127 -14.47 6.06 -10.97
N THR A 128 -13.71 5.09 -11.53
CA THR A 128 -12.93 4.16 -10.69
C THR A 128 -11.71 4.87 -10.13
N GLU A 129 -11.78 5.20 -8.85
CA GLU A 129 -10.71 5.88 -8.14
C GLU A 129 -10.38 5.18 -6.81
N PHE A 130 -9.16 5.31 -6.37
CA PHE A 130 -8.69 4.91 -5.05
C PHE A 130 -7.99 6.10 -4.40
N ASN A 131 -8.52 6.57 -3.26
CA ASN A 131 -8.02 7.75 -2.57
C ASN A 131 -7.85 8.96 -3.52
N THR A 132 -8.91 9.29 -4.29
CA THR A 132 -8.96 10.40 -5.27
C THR A 132 -8.00 10.25 -6.47
N LYS A 133 -7.33 9.10 -6.62
CA LYS A 133 -6.50 8.79 -7.78
C LYS A 133 -7.26 7.89 -8.72
N ASN A 134 -7.50 8.35 -9.93
CA ASN A 134 -8.12 7.52 -10.97
C ASN A 134 -7.19 6.37 -11.35
N LEU A 135 -7.77 5.16 -11.48
CA LEU A 135 -7.01 3.93 -11.74
C LEU A 135 -6.97 3.53 -13.20
N LEU A 136 -8.02 3.84 -13.99
CA LEU A 136 -8.25 3.26 -15.31
C LEU A 136 -8.25 4.28 -16.46
N ASN A 137 -8.29 5.59 -16.17
CA ASN A 137 -8.43 6.64 -17.21
C ASN A 137 -7.13 7.36 -17.56
N THR A 138 -5.98 6.97 -17.03
CA THR A 138 -4.71 7.66 -17.29
C THR A 138 -3.75 6.75 -18.05
N ASP A 139 -3.10 7.29 -19.09
CA ASP A 139 -2.03 6.58 -19.77
C ASP A 139 -0.85 6.36 -18.82
N LYS A 140 -0.50 5.09 -18.56
CA LYS A 140 0.60 4.68 -17.67
C LYS A 140 0.41 5.09 -16.20
N ASN A 141 -0.69 4.69 -15.59
CA ASN A 141 -0.82 4.71 -14.14
C ASN A 141 0.18 3.73 -13.51
N ALA A 142 1.37 4.22 -13.19
CA ALA A 142 2.37 3.47 -12.45
C ALA A 142 2.29 3.84 -10.97
N PHE A 143 1.78 2.94 -10.17
CA PHE A 143 1.68 3.09 -8.71
C PHE A 143 2.90 2.41 -8.08
N THR A 144 3.75 3.20 -7.43
CA THR A 144 4.95 2.68 -6.76
C THR A 144 4.71 2.60 -5.26
N PHE A 145 4.86 1.41 -4.71
CA PHE A 145 4.72 1.12 -3.28
C PHE A 145 6.07 0.81 -2.67
N GLN A 146 6.43 1.47 -1.58
CA GLN A 146 7.60 1.13 -0.79
C GLN A 146 7.27 -0.07 0.09
N ILE A 147 7.82 -1.24 -0.26
CA ILE A 147 7.57 -2.53 0.40
C ILE A 147 8.73 -3.03 1.25
N GLY A 148 9.73 -2.19 1.47
CA GLY A 148 10.88 -2.51 2.31
C GLY A 148 11.36 -1.33 3.13
N ALA A 149 12.22 -1.62 4.11
CA ALA A 149 12.76 -0.63 5.03
C ALA A 149 13.90 0.22 4.43
N ASN A 150 14.47 -0.20 3.32
CA ASN A 150 15.62 0.46 2.69
C ASN A 150 15.21 1.11 1.38
N GLU A 151 16.05 2.02 0.91
CA GLU A 151 15.92 2.69 -0.39
C GLU A 151 15.84 1.67 -1.54
N GLN A 152 15.07 1.98 -2.59
CA GLN A 152 14.86 1.15 -3.79
C GLN A 152 14.12 -0.18 -3.58
N GLN A 153 13.62 -0.46 -2.39
CA GLN A 153 12.78 -1.64 -2.14
C GLN A 153 11.31 -1.33 -2.49
N THR A 154 11.06 -1.07 -3.76
CA THR A 154 9.75 -0.66 -4.27
C THR A 154 9.13 -1.73 -5.15
N LEU A 155 7.80 -1.80 -5.14
CA LEU A 155 6.98 -2.54 -6.10
C LEU A 155 6.22 -1.54 -6.94
N THR A 156 6.34 -1.63 -8.26
CA THR A 156 5.57 -0.80 -9.19
C THR A 156 4.51 -1.65 -9.87
N VAL A 157 3.26 -1.24 -9.73
CA VAL A 157 2.10 -1.82 -10.42
C VAL A 157 1.68 -0.84 -11.50
N THR A 158 1.63 -1.29 -12.75
CA THR A 158 1.19 -0.47 -13.88
C THR A 158 -0.18 -0.94 -14.34
N ILE A 159 -1.15 -0.03 -14.37
CA ILE A 159 -2.49 -0.27 -14.88
C ILE A 159 -2.62 0.53 -16.17
N GLY A 160 -2.99 -0.15 -17.26
CA GLY A 160 -3.23 0.51 -18.55
C GLY A 160 -4.55 1.28 -18.55
N LYS A 161 -4.68 2.20 -19.50
CA LYS A 161 -5.92 2.93 -19.75
C LYS A 161 -6.99 1.99 -20.33
N MET A 162 -8.16 1.97 -19.73
CA MET A 162 -9.25 1.05 -20.04
C MET A 162 -10.56 1.79 -20.37
N ASP A 163 -10.46 2.95 -21.02
CA ASP A 163 -11.64 3.65 -21.51
C ASP A 163 -12.20 3.02 -22.79
N GLY A 164 -13.46 3.26 -23.10
CA GLY A 164 -14.13 2.71 -24.26
C GLY A 164 -13.41 3.01 -25.58
N LYS A 165 -12.85 4.21 -25.71
CA LYS A 165 -12.10 4.63 -26.90
C LYS A 165 -10.81 3.85 -27.10
N THR A 166 -10.07 3.60 -26.04
CA THR A 166 -8.80 2.85 -26.08
C THR A 166 -9.03 1.37 -26.32
N LEU A 167 -10.03 0.77 -25.69
CA LEU A 167 -10.34 -0.66 -25.82
C LEU A 167 -10.91 -1.02 -27.18
N LEU A 168 -11.84 -0.21 -27.71
CA LEU A 168 -12.53 -0.50 -28.95
C LEU A 168 -11.88 0.17 -30.16
N LYS A 169 -10.88 1.04 -29.94
CA LYS A 169 -10.23 1.87 -30.98
C LYS A 169 -11.25 2.64 -31.84
N SER A 170 -12.40 2.97 -31.26
CA SER A 170 -13.51 3.62 -31.91
C SER A 170 -14.16 4.65 -31.00
N ASP A 171 -14.62 5.76 -31.58
CA ASP A 171 -15.48 6.71 -30.88
C ASP A 171 -16.92 6.17 -30.82
N ALA A 172 -17.69 6.57 -29.80
CA ALA A 172 -19.05 6.10 -29.55
C ALA A 172 -20.02 6.27 -30.76
N ASP A 173 -19.73 7.24 -31.63
CA ASP A 173 -20.56 7.56 -32.79
C ASP A 173 -20.28 6.69 -34.06
N LYS A 174 -19.32 5.77 -33.96
CA LYS A 174 -18.89 4.94 -35.11
C LYS A 174 -19.26 3.46 -35.03
N PHE A 175 -20.14 3.06 -34.14
CA PHE A 175 -20.71 1.70 -34.18
C PHE A 175 -21.77 1.66 -35.26
N ILE A 176 -21.38 1.33 -36.50
CA ILE A 176 -22.27 1.06 -37.61
C ILE A 176 -22.20 -0.45 -37.85
N ILE A 177 -23.26 -1.15 -37.49
CA ILE A 177 -23.50 -2.56 -37.86
C ILE A 177 -24.41 -2.59 -39.07
#